data_2db1dd7492e23ec56dc864bc87d464cf
#
_entry.id   2db1dd7492e23ec56dc864bc87d464cf
#
_cell.length_a   1.000
_cell.length_b   1.000
_cell.length_c   1.000
_cell.angle_alpha   90.00
_cell.angle_beta   90.00
_cell.angle_gamma   90.00
#
_symmetry.space_group_name_H-M   'P 1'
#
loop_
_entity.id
_entity.type
_entity.pdbx_description
1 polymer ?
#
loop_
_entity_poly.entity_id
_entity_poly.type
_entity_poly.pdbx_seq_one_letter_code
_entity_poly.pdbx_strand_id
1 'polypeptide(L)'
;MRACPFRPAACRAGRGFTLVELLVAATALAILAAIALPAFFEQLARARRTDVQAALLEDAGYMQHYYASHDAFSGTPPPQLPFAQAPRQGGVAYVITVAVPPGDPSSFLLTATRAGGMARDPCGDFTVDHLGRRELVPGTFAPDRDAARCWR
;
A
#
# COMPACT_ATOMS: atom_id res chain seq x y z
N MET A 1 -22.66 -21.75 70.53
CA MET A 1 -22.77 -21.76 69.07
C MET A 1 -23.48 -20.48 68.64
N ARG A 2 -22.74 -19.49 68.08
CA ARG A 2 -23.32 -18.22 67.64
C ARG A 2 -23.43 -18.24 66.12
N ALA A 3 -24.69 -18.21 65.61
CA ALA A 3 -24.96 -18.14 64.18
C ALA A 3 -24.67 -16.73 63.66
N CYS A 4 -23.81 -16.63 62.64
CA CYS A 4 -23.61 -15.38 61.87
C CYS A 4 -24.80 -15.11 60.98
N PRO A 5 -25.41 -13.91 60.98
CA PRO A 5 -26.46 -13.58 60.04
C PRO A 5 -25.86 -13.27 58.65
N PHE A 6 -26.30 -14.01 57.67
CA PHE A 6 -25.97 -13.82 56.21
C PHE A 6 -26.64 -12.47 55.77
N ARG A 7 -25.81 -11.45 55.52
CA ARG A 7 -26.29 -10.21 54.88
C ARG A 7 -26.42 -10.46 53.34
N PRO A 8 -27.63 -10.27 52.76
CA PRO A 8 -27.79 -10.33 51.30
C PRO A 8 -27.02 -9.17 50.68
N ALA A 9 -26.09 -9.52 49.75
CA ALA A 9 -25.43 -8.54 48.87
C ALA A 9 -26.51 -7.81 48.06
N ALA A 10 -26.57 -6.49 48.22
CA ALA A 10 -27.47 -5.64 47.43
C ALA A 10 -27.16 -5.83 45.94
N CYS A 11 -28.08 -6.46 45.20
CA CYS A 11 -28.07 -6.46 43.74
C CYS A 11 -28.08 -4.99 43.25
N ARG A 12 -26.95 -4.49 42.77
CA ARG A 12 -26.94 -3.25 42.02
C ARG A 12 -27.77 -3.47 40.78
N ALA A 13 -28.96 -2.87 40.73
CA ALA A 13 -29.78 -2.81 39.55
C ALA A 13 -28.93 -2.14 38.43
N GLY A 14 -28.53 -2.93 37.43
CA GLY A 14 -27.88 -2.41 36.23
C GLY A 14 -28.85 -1.41 35.59
N ARG A 15 -28.42 -0.17 35.46
CA ARG A 15 -29.18 0.86 34.72
C ARG A 15 -29.12 0.45 33.25
N GLY A 16 -30.23 0.07 32.66
CA GLY A 16 -30.36 -0.20 31.24
C GLY A 16 -30.10 1.10 30.44
N PHE A 17 -29.47 0.99 29.30
CA PHE A 17 -29.30 2.08 28.35
C PHE A 17 -30.63 2.57 27.81
N THR A 18 -30.79 3.88 27.75
CA THR A 18 -31.96 4.49 27.13
C THR A 18 -31.80 4.55 25.61
N LEU A 19 -32.89 4.49 24.85
CA LEU A 19 -32.89 4.60 23.40
C LEU A 19 -32.26 5.92 22.93
N VAL A 20 -32.49 7.01 23.67
CA VAL A 20 -31.90 8.33 23.39
C VAL A 20 -30.38 8.32 23.56
N GLU A 21 -29.88 7.65 24.59
CA GLU A 21 -28.44 7.54 24.83
C GLU A 21 -27.72 6.76 23.70
N LEU A 22 -28.35 5.69 23.19
CA LEU A 22 -27.88 4.97 22.02
C LEU A 22 -27.87 5.84 20.74
N LEU A 23 -28.92 6.65 20.54
CA LEU A 23 -29.03 7.57 19.42
C LEU A 23 -27.91 8.63 19.46
N VAL A 24 -27.67 9.24 20.63
CA VAL A 24 -26.62 10.25 20.80
C VAL A 24 -25.25 9.62 20.59
N ALA A 25 -25.01 8.43 21.13
CA ALA A 25 -23.75 7.72 20.93
C ALA A 25 -23.52 7.37 19.44
N ALA A 26 -24.54 6.87 18.75
CA ALA A 26 -24.47 6.54 17.34
C ALA A 26 -24.21 7.76 16.45
N THR A 27 -24.86 8.89 16.73
CA THR A 27 -24.62 10.14 15.98
C THR A 27 -23.21 10.68 16.20
N ALA A 28 -22.71 10.65 17.42
CA ALA A 28 -21.33 11.05 17.73
C ALA A 28 -20.31 10.18 17.00
N LEU A 29 -20.50 8.84 17.00
CA LEU A 29 -19.65 7.90 16.26
C LEU A 29 -19.71 8.13 14.75
N ALA A 30 -20.87 8.43 14.18
CA ALA A 30 -21.01 8.71 12.76
C ALA A 30 -20.24 9.97 12.33
N ILE A 31 -20.27 11.03 13.14
CA ILE A 31 -19.53 12.26 12.90
C ILE A 31 -18.02 12.01 12.96
N LEU A 32 -17.54 11.27 13.97
CA LEU A 32 -16.12 10.93 14.08
C LEU A 32 -15.66 10.05 12.93
N ALA A 33 -16.45 9.06 12.52
CA ALA A 33 -16.16 8.19 11.40
C ALA A 33 -16.07 8.97 10.07
N ALA A 34 -16.95 9.95 9.85
CA ALA A 34 -16.94 10.77 8.63
C ALA A 34 -15.62 11.53 8.44
N ILE A 35 -14.92 11.90 9.50
CA ILE A 35 -13.62 12.58 9.46
C ILE A 35 -12.46 11.57 9.43
N ALA A 36 -12.56 10.49 10.20
CA ALA A 36 -11.47 9.52 10.36
C ALA A 36 -11.28 8.62 9.13
N LEU A 37 -12.36 8.19 8.47
CA LEU A 37 -12.27 7.25 7.34
C LEU A 37 -11.47 7.78 6.15
N PRO A 38 -11.69 9.01 5.62
CA PRO A 38 -10.89 9.50 4.49
C PRO A 38 -9.41 9.63 4.83
N ALA A 39 -9.07 10.06 6.05
CA ALA A 39 -7.69 10.13 6.49
C ALA A 39 -7.02 8.75 6.58
N PHE A 40 -7.76 7.74 7.03
CA PHE A 40 -7.28 6.36 7.10
C PHE A 40 -6.99 5.78 5.71
N PHE A 41 -7.88 5.97 4.74
CA PHE A 41 -7.66 5.49 3.37
C PHE A 41 -6.46 6.15 2.69
N GLU A 42 -6.24 7.44 2.91
CA GLU A 42 -5.05 8.13 2.39
C GLU A 42 -3.76 7.58 3.02
N GLN A 43 -3.74 7.29 4.33
CA GLN A 43 -2.59 6.67 4.98
C GLN A 43 -2.31 5.27 4.43
N LEU A 44 -3.36 4.48 4.19
CA LEU A 44 -3.22 3.16 3.57
C LEU A 44 -2.67 3.26 2.14
N ALA A 45 -3.14 4.23 1.36
CA ALA A 45 -2.60 4.47 0.01
C ALA A 45 -1.12 4.85 0.05
N ARG A 46 -0.71 5.72 0.98
CA ARG A 46 0.71 6.08 1.18
C ARG A 46 1.57 4.86 1.54
N ALA A 47 1.12 4.02 2.46
CA ALA A 47 1.82 2.79 2.81
C ALA A 47 2.03 1.88 1.59
N ARG A 48 0.99 1.66 0.78
CA ARG A 48 1.08 0.85 -0.45
C ARG A 48 2.02 1.45 -1.50
N ARG A 49 2.07 2.79 -1.63
CA ARG A 49 3.06 3.47 -2.49
C ARG A 49 4.48 3.23 -2.00
N THR A 50 4.72 3.32 -0.69
CA THR A 50 6.04 3.02 -0.11
C THR A 50 6.46 1.58 -0.36
N ASP A 51 5.54 0.62 -0.21
CA ASP A 51 5.82 -0.80 -0.47
C ASP A 51 6.24 -1.05 -1.93
N VAL A 52 5.54 -0.46 -2.90
CA VAL A 52 5.89 -0.65 -4.31
C VAL A 52 7.19 0.06 -4.69
N GLN A 53 7.46 1.22 -4.11
CA GLN A 53 8.72 1.93 -4.32
C GLN A 53 9.91 1.13 -3.80
N ALA A 54 9.79 0.53 -2.63
CA ALA A 54 10.80 -0.36 -2.08
C ALA A 54 11.02 -1.60 -2.98
N ALA A 55 9.93 -2.24 -3.44
CA ALA A 55 10.01 -3.38 -4.34
C ALA A 55 10.70 -3.03 -5.67
N LEU A 56 10.35 -1.88 -6.29
CA LEU A 56 10.99 -1.42 -7.52
C LEU A 56 12.49 -1.17 -7.36
N LEU A 57 12.92 -0.63 -6.20
CA LEU A 57 14.34 -0.40 -5.93
C LEU A 57 15.11 -1.70 -5.69
N GLU A 58 14.49 -2.68 -5.01
CA GLU A 58 15.07 -4.01 -4.83
C GLU A 58 15.18 -4.74 -6.18
N ASP A 59 14.15 -4.67 -7.02
CA ASP A 59 14.19 -5.24 -8.37
C ASP A 59 15.22 -4.56 -9.27
N ALA A 60 15.35 -3.23 -9.17
CA ALA A 60 16.42 -2.50 -9.88
C ALA A 60 17.82 -2.95 -9.44
N GLY A 61 18.04 -3.12 -8.13
CA GLY A 61 19.26 -3.68 -7.58
C GLY A 61 19.54 -5.09 -8.10
N TYR A 62 18.52 -5.95 -8.15
CA TYR A 62 18.64 -7.28 -8.74
C TYR A 62 19.04 -7.23 -10.22
N MET A 63 18.44 -6.35 -11.02
CA MET A 63 18.78 -6.19 -12.43
C MET A 63 20.24 -5.73 -12.61
N GLN A 64 20.76 -4.84 -11.74
CA GLN A 64 22.16 -4.44 -11.76
C GLN A 64 23.11 -5.61 -11.45
N HIS A 65 22.77 -6.46 -10.47
CA HIS A 65 23.52 -7.69 -10.20
C HIS A 65 23.47 -8.68 -11.36
N TYR A 66 22.32 -8.79 -12.00
CA TYR A 66 22.15 -9.63 -13.19
C TYR A 66 23.08 -9.17 -14.32
N TYR A 67 23.11 -7.85 -14.59
CA TYR A 67 24.01 -7.27 -15.59
C TYR A 67 25.49 -7.53 -15.29
N ALA A 68 25.90 -7.39 -14.04
CA ALA A 68 27.27 -7.63 -13.63
C ALA A 68 27.76 -9.08 -13.90
N SER A 69 26.86 -10.03 -14.00
CA SER A 69 27.17 -11.46 -14.24
C SER A 69 26.92 -11.91 -15.69
N HIS A 70 26.12 -11.18 -16.47
CA HIS A 70 25.69 -11.57 -17.82
C HIS A 70 26.06 -10.56 -18.90
N ASP A 71 26.58 -9.39 -18.51
CA ASP A 71 26.94 -8.27 -19.40
C ASP A 71 25.76 -7.75 -20.25
N ALA A 72 24.52 -8.07 -19.82
CA ALA A 72 23.26 -7.67 -20.44
C ALA A 72 22.11 -7.76 -19.43
N PHE A 73 21.09 -6.92 -19.60
CA PHE A 73 19.83 -7.00 -18.84
C PHE A 73 18.84 -8.03 -19.44
N SER A 74 19.13 -8.56 -20.61
CA SER A 74 18.35 -9.60 -21.29
C SER A 74 19.08 -10.94 -21.26
N GLY A 75 18.33 -12.05 -21.21
CA GLY A 75 18.90 -13.39 -21.23
C GLY A 75 17.89 -14.45 -21.65
N THR A 76 18.38 -15.67 -21.84
CA THR A 76 17.54 -16.85 -22.08
C THR A 76 17.88 -17.90 -21.04
N PRO A 77 16.99 -18.15 -20.02
CA PRO A 77 15.69 -17.50 -19.78
C PRO A 77 15.80 -16.01 -19.39
N PRO A 78 14.74 -15.22 -19.58
CA PRO A 78 14.73 -13.82 -19.15
C PRO A 78 14.88 -13.69 -17.63
N PRO A 79 15.48 -12.58 -17.12
CA PRO A 79 15.62 -12.37 -15.69
C PRO A 79 14.25 -12.37 -15.00
N GLN A 80 14.12 -13.19 -13.97
CA GLN A 80 12.90 -13.23 -13.14
C GLN A 80 13.07 -12.27 -11.98
N LEU A 81 12.22 -11.27 -11.91
CA LEU A 81 12.23 -10.30 -10.82
C LEU A 81 11.92 -10.96 -9.47
N PRO A 82 12.63 -10.59 -8.40
CA PRO A 82 12.29 -10.98 -7.03
C PRO A 82 10.86 -10.63 -6.63
N PHE A 83 10.34 -9.50 -7.16
CA PHE A 83 8.99 -9.02 -6.86
C PHE A 83 8.20 -8.77 -8.14
N ALA A 84 7.21 -9.64 -8.41
CA ALA A 84 6.25 -9.44 -9.49
C ALA A 84 5.05 -8.57 -9.07
N GLN A 85 4.94 -8.26 -7.77
CA GLN A 85 3.81 -7.48 -7.22
C GLN A 85 4.17 -6.82 -5.89
N ALA A 86 3.41 -5.78 -5.55
CA ALA A 86 3.45 -5.14 -4.24
C ALA A 86 2.01 -4.92 -3.72
N PRO A 87 1.76 -5.08 -2.39
CA PRO A 87 2.70 -5.62 -1.40
C PRO A 87 3.02 -7.10 -1.66
N ARG A 88 4.08 -7.60 -1.03
CA ARG A 88 4.51 -9.02 -1.17
C ARG A 88 3.47 -10.03 -0.69
N GLN A 89 2.66 -9.63 0.30
CA GLN A 89 1.60 -10.44 0.88
C GLN A 89 0.30 -9.64 0.93
N GLY A 90 -0.82 -10.34 0.76
CA GLY A 90 -2.15 -9.73 0.79
C GLY A 90 -2.68 -9.39 -0.59
N GLY A 91 -3.60 -8.43 -0.66
CA GLY A 91 -4.20 -8.00 -1.93
C GLY A 91 -3.24 -7.21 -2.80
N VAL A 92 -3.14 -7.57 -4.07
CA VAL A 92 -2.27 -6.90 -5.04
C VAL A 92 -2.69 -5.44 -5.21
N ALA A 93 -1.76 -4.53 -4.95
CA ALA A 93 -1.93 -3.10 -5.16
C ALA A 93 -1.23 -2.60 -6.42
N TYR A 94 -0.11 -3.25 -6.78
CA TYR A 94 0.67 -2.98 -7.99
C TYR A 94 1.23 -4.28 -8.56
N VAL A 95 1.28 -4.36 -9.89
CA VAL A 95 1.96 -5.43 -10.64
C VAL A 95 3.24 -4.85 -11.21
N ILE A 96 4.37 -5.53 -10.99
CA ILE A 96 5.69 -5.06 -11.44
C ILE A 96 6.13 -5.88 -12.65
N THR A 97 6.59 -5.19 -13.68
CA THR A 97 7.11 -5.78 -14.91
C THR A 97 8.43 -5.13 -15.29
N VAL A 98 9.29 -5.88 -15.97
CA VAL A 98 10.53 -5.38 -16.57
C VAL A 98 10.41 -5.41 -18.08
N ALA A 99 10.85 -4.34 -18.74
CA ALA A 99 11.00 -4.28 -20.18
C ALA A 99 12.48 -3.95 -20.51
N VAL A 100 13.06 -4.74 -21.40
CA VAL A 100 14.37 -4.49 -22.00
C VAL A 100 14.13 -4.13 -23.47
N PRO A 101 14.52 -2.94 -23.94
CA PRO A 101 14.27 -2.51 -25.30
C PRO A 101 14.94 -3.44 -26.32
N PRO A 102 14.26 -3.81 -27.41
CA PRO A 102 14.87 -4.58 -28.48
C PRO A 102 16.08 -3.84 -29.08
N GLY A 103 17.23 -4.49 -29.12
CA GLY A 103 18.47 -3.90 -29.67
C GLY A 103 19.29 -3.08 -28.68
N ASP A 104 18.80 -2.89 -27.43
CA ASP A 104 19.58 -2.26 -26.35
C ASP A 104 19.59 -3.14 -25.08
N PRO A 105 20.45 -4.14 -25.01
CA PRO A 105 20.55 -5.02 -23.84
C PRO A 105 21.18 -4.35 -22.62
N SER A 106 21.65 -3.11 -22.74
CA SER A 106 22.30 -2.34 -21.67
C SER A 106 21.33 -1.41 -20.92
N SER A 107 20.05 -1.43 -21.26
CA SER A 107 19.01 -0.66 -20.56
C SER A 107 17.82 -1.52 -20.16
N PHE A 108 17.12 -1.10 -19.12
CA PHE A 108 15.84 -1.66 -18.71
C PHE A 108 14.90 -0.57 -18.18
N LEU A 109 13.63 -0.87 -18.20
CA LEU A 109 12.59 -0.09 -17.53
C LEU A 109 11.74 -1.03 -16.67
N LEU A 110 11.72 -0.80 -15.37
CA LEU A 110 10.77 -1.39 -14.45
C LEU A 110 9.52 -0.53 -14.40
N THR A 111 8.37 -1.16 -14.48
CA THR A 111 7.07 -0.46 -14.38
C THR A 111 6.19 -1.16 -13.35
N ALA A 112 5.69 -0.39 -12.39
CA ALA A 112 4.68 -0.85 -11.45
C ALA A 112 3.32 -0.27 -11.84
N THR A 113 2.46 -1.12 -12.36
CA THR A 113 1.10 -0.77 -12.78
C THR A 113 0.12 -0.97 -11.64
N ARG A 114 -0.72 0.02 -11.41
CA ARG A 114 -1.75 -0.02 -10.37
C ARG A 114 -2.73 -1.16 -10.58
N ALA A 115 -3.11 -1.82 -9.48
CA ALA A 115 -4.07 -2.93 -9.48
C ALA A 115 -5.00 -2.87 -8.26
N GLY A 116 -6.06 -3.65 -8.27
CA GLY A 116 -6.96 -3.84 -7.13
C GLY A 116 -7.43 -2.52 -6.52
N GLY A 117 -7.27 -2.38 -5.21
CA GLY A 117 -7.70 -1.19 -4.48
C GLY A 117 -6.94 0.10 -4.82
N MET A 118 -5.80 0.01 -5.53
CA MET A 118 -5.00 1.16 -5.98
C MET A 118 -5.26 1.55 -7.44
N ALA A 119 -6.15 0.88 -8.16
CA ALA A 119 -6.42 1.13 -9.58
C ALA A 119 -6.78 2.60 -9.90
N ARG A 120 -7.29 3.35 -8.92
CA ARG A 120 -7.65 4.77 -9.05
C ARG A 120 -6.73 5.70 -8.26
N ASP A 121 -5.55 5.22 -7.85
CA ASP A 121 -4.61 6.05 -7.11
C ASP A 121 -4.17 7.27 -7.95
N PRO A 122 -4.26 8.51 -7.41
CA PRO A 122 -3.91 9.72 -8.16
C PRO A 122 -2.42 9.83 -8.49
N CYS A 123 -1.53 9.09 -7.85
CA CYS A 123 -0.10 9.05 -8.17
C CYS A 123 0.22 8.25 -9.44
N GLY A 124 -0.71 7.48 -9.97
CA GLY A 124 -0.48 6.75 -11.21
C GLY A 124 0.45 5.56 -11.07
N ASP A 125 1.06 5.19 -12.17
CA ASP A 125 1.98 4.08 -12.28
C ASP A 125 3.42 4.56 -12.11
N PHE A 126 4.26 3.78 -11.42
CA PHE A 126 5.63 4.13 -11.08
C PHE A 126 6.63 3.46 -12.01
N THR A 127 7.72 4.16 -12.34
CA THR A 127 8.81 3.58 -13.14
C THR A 127 10.17 3.82 -12.50
N VAL A 128 11.09 2.86 -12.73
CA VAL A 128 12.52 2.99 -12.42
C VAL A 128 13.31 2.47 -13.61
N ASP A 129 14.24 3.25 -14.12
CA ASP A 129 15.13 2.83 -15.23
C ASP A 129 16.49 2.32 -14.76
N HIS A 130 17.30 1.87 -15.70
CA HIS A 130 18.66 1.37 -15.47
C HIS A 130 19.63 2.39 -14.85
N LEU A 131 19.32 3.69 -14.94
CA LEU A 131 20.08 4.78 -14.32
C LEU A 131 19.55 5.13 -12.93
N GLY A 132 18.52 4.44 -12.45
CA GLY A 132 17.87 4.71 -11.16
C GLY A 132 16.96 5.95 -11.17
N ARG A 133 16.60 6.47 -12.35
CA ARG A 133 15.64 7.57 -12.46
C ARG A 133 14.25 7.06 -12.08
N ARG A 134 13.57 7.84 -11.24
CA ARG A 134 12.26 7.52 -10.66
C ARG A 134 11.24 8.46 -11.24
N GLU A 135 10.32 7.92 -12.02
CA GLU A 135 9.33 8.70 -12.73
C GLU A 135 7.92 8.11 -12.57
N LEU A 136 6.93 8.82 -13.06
CA LEU A 136 5.56 8.35 -13.19
C LEU A 136 5.24 8.14 -14.67
N VAL A 137 4.46 7.11 -15.00
CA VAL A 137 4.03 6.88 -16.38
C VAL A 137 3.15 8.04 -16.86
N PRO A 138 3.51 8.74 -17.94
CA PRO A 138 2.71 9.86 -18.47
C PRO A 138 1.26 9.45 -18.75
N GLY A 139 0.32 10.30 -18.37
CA GLY A 139 -1.12 10.06 -18.57
C GLY A 139 -1.78 9.13 -17.56
N THR A 140 -1.03 8.56 -16.59
CA THR A 140 -1.60 7.70 -15.55
C THR A 140 -1.87 8.40 -14.23
N PHE A 141 -1.27 9.57 -14.00
CA PHE A 141 -1.36 10.34 -12.75
C PHE A 141 -2.22 11.59 -12.89
N ALA A 142 -2.74 12.09 -11.78
CA ALA A 142 -3.57 13.28 -11.74
C ALA A 142 -2.75 14.54 -12.04
N PRO A 143 -3.35 15.61 -12.65
CA PRO A 143 -2.62 16.82 -13.07
C PRO A 143 -1.90 17.59 -11.93
N ASP A 144 -2.35 17.41 -10.68
CA ASP A 144 -1.77 18.00 -9.48
C ASP A 144 -0.67 17.13 -8.84
N ARG A 145 -0.31 16.02 -9.48
CA ARG A 145 0.70 15.06 -9.01
C ARG A 145 1.93 15.07 -9.91
N ASP A 146 3.06 14.87 -9.29
CA ASP A 146 4.36 14.72 -9.93
C ASP A 146 5.21 13.65 -9.21
N ALA A 147 6.35 13.31 -9.81
CA ALA A 147 7.26 12.34 -9.21
C ALA A 147 7.75 12.80 -7.82
N ALA A 148 8.05 14.09 -7.63
CA ALA A 148 8.56 14.60 -6.36
C ALA A 148 7.57 14.47 -5.20
N ARG A 149 6.28 14.48 -5.48
CA ARG A 149 5.22 14.30 -4.48
C ARG A 149 4.85 12.84 -4.24
N CYS A 150 4.96 12.02 -5.28
CA CYS A 150 4.53 10.62 -5.24
C CYS A 150 5.65 9.65 -4.88
N TRP A 151 6.90 9.94 -5.28
CA TRP A 151 8.09 9.24 -4.83
C TRP A 151 8.63 9.87 -3.54
N ARG A 152 8.42 9.23 -2.40
CA ARG A 152 8.90 9.73 -1.09
C ARG A 152 9.52 8.59 -0.30
#